data_75bff71f86d8a5c0fbe4b0ed6e6af755
#
_entry.id   75bff71f86d8a5c0fbe4b0ed6e6af755
#
_cell.length_a   1.000
_cell.length_b   1.000
_cell.length_c   1.000
_cell.angle_alpha   90.00
_cell.angle_beta   90.00
_cell.angle_gamma   90.00
#
_symmetry.space_group_name_H-M   'P 1'
#
loop_
_entity.id
_entity.type
_entity.pdbx_description
1 polymer ?
#
loop_
_entity_poly.entity_id
_entity_poly.type
_entity_poly.pdbx_seq_one_letter_code
_entity_poly.pdbx_strand_id
1 'polypeptide(L)'
;TNCLSESYENQQGEPNLELKVVTININKDCNRKLMEQCRILGEYAQYVEKVRKNAETMSLDAAVKNAVDECIQKGILADFLRVNRAEVIAMSIFEYDKEEEEKKLQATYEKQGELRKAKNIAISLAQEGESIERIARILGETEKTIKEWLAETH
;
A
#
# COMPACT_ATOMS: atom_id res chain seq x y z
N THR A 1 -8.84 12.72 3.99
CA THR A 1 -9.16 12.77 5.43
C THR A 1 -9.95 11.53 5.75
N ASN A 2 -9.53 10.78 6.74
CA ASN A 2 -10.18 9.57 7.21
C ASN A 2 -10.77 9.86 8.59
N CYS A 3 -11.99 9.43 8.83
CA CYS A 3 -12.66 9.57 10.13
C CYS A 3 -12.69 8.22 10.85
N LEU A 4 -12.50 8.22 12.15
CA LEU A 4 -12.54 6.99 12.95
C LEU A 4 -13.92 6.31 12.85
N SER A 5 -15.00 7.08 12.84
CA SER A 5 -16.36 6.57 12.68
C SER A 5 -16.57 5.80 11.38
N GLU A 6 -15.85 6.14 10.30
CA GLU A 6 -15.94 5.45 9.00
C GLU A 6 -15.31 4.04 9.02
N SER A 7 -14.54 3.70 10.07
CA SER A 7 -13.88 2.41 10.22
C SER A 7 -14.77 1.34 10.87
N TYR A 8 -15.96 1.69 11.37
CA TYR A 8 -16.89 0.75 11.98
C TYR A 8 -17.93 0.26 10.99
N GLU A 9 -18.19 -1.05 10.98
CA GLU A 9 -19.19 -1.69 10.11
C GLU A 9 -20.63 -1.24 10.42
N ASN A 10 -20.91 -0.92 11.69
CA ASN A 10 -22.22 -0.46 12.16
C ASN A 10 -22.11 0.96 12.70
N GLN A 11 -22.45 1.94 11.85
CA GLN A 11 -22.54 3.34 12.24
C GLN A 11 -23.96 3.62 12.75
N GLN A 12 -24.13 3.71 14.07
CA GLN A 12 -25.41 4.07 14.68
C GLN A 12 -25.30 5.45 15.34
N GLY A 13 -25.90 6.47 14.70
CA GLY A 13 -25.96 7.83 15.21
C GLY A 13 -24.65 8.62 15.12
N GLU A 14 -24.60 9.76 15.82
CA GLU A 14 -23.40 10.58 15.90
C GLU A 14 -22.41 9.96 16.88
N PRO A 15 -21.11 9.85 16.52
CA PRO A 15 -20.09 9.28 17.40
C PRO A 15 -19.84 10.20 18.58
N ASN A 16 -19.76 9.64 19.79
CA ASN A 16 -19.39 10.39 21.00
C ASN A 16 -17.93 10.86 20.97
N LEU A 17 -17.09 10.23 20.16
CA LEU A 17 -15.68 10.58 19.93
C LEU A 17 -15.37 10.41 18.44
N GLU A 18 -14.87 11.46 17.84
CA GLU A 18 -14.42 11.42 16.44
C GLU A 18 -12.93 11.80 16.34
N LEU A 19 -12.14 10.94 15.69
CA LEU A 19 -10.76 11.22 15.31
C LEU A 19 -10.67 11.45 13.81
N LYS A 20 -10.25 12.65 13.41
CA LYS A 20 -10.01 12.99 12.00
C LYS A 20 -8.52 12.94 11.69
N VAL A 21 -8.13 12.06 10.80
CA VAL A 21 -6.75 11.92 10.33
C VAL A 21 -6.63 12.52 8.94
N VAL A 22 -5.72 13.48 8.78
CA VAL A 22 -5.37 14.08 7.48
C VAL A 22 -4.05 13.48 7.02
N THR A 23 -4.10 12.61 6.02
CA THR A 23 -2.91 12.09 5.37
C THR A 23 -2.47 13.05 4.26
N ILE A 24 -1.22 13.50 4.30
CA ILE A 24 -0.64 14.39 3.32
C ILE A 24 0.33 13.60 2.46
N ASN A 25 0.09 13.57 1.15
CA ASN A 25 1.04 12.96 0.21
C ASN A 25 2.22 13.91 0.00
N ILE A 26 3.41 13.49 0.43
CA ILE A 26 4.67 14.24 0.32
C ILE A 26 5.54 13.77 -0.86
N ASN A 27 5.04 12.90 -1.73
CA ASN A 27 5.78 12.53 -2.93
C ASN A 27 6.00 13.76 -3.81
N LYS A 28 7.08 13.72 -4.60
CA LYS A 28 7.39 14.77 -5.56
C LYS A 28 6.17 15.11 -6.42
N ASP A 29 6.00 16.40 -6.70
CA ASP A 29 4.87 16.99 -7.43
C ASP A 29 3.50 16.94 -6.72
N CYS A 30 3.41 16.31 -5.54
CA CYS A 30 2.26 16.40 -4.67
C CYS A 30 2.41 17.56 -3.67
N ASN A 31 1.29 18.21 -3.32
CA ASN A 31 1.26 19.30 -2.32
C ASN A 31 2.35 20.38 -2.52
N ARG A 32 2.51 20.86 -3.76
CA ARG A 32 3.57 21.80 -4.17
C ARG A 32 3.73 22.98 -3.22
N LYS A 33 2.64 23.60 -2.76
CA LYS A 33 2.68 24.71 -1.81
C LYS A 33 3.37 24.35 -0.49
N LEU A 34 3.13 23.15 0.03
CA LEU A 34 3.78 22.67 1.25
C LEU A 34 5.29 22.47 1.03
N MET A 35 5.66 21.93 -0.12
CA MET A 35 7.07 21.70 -0.48
C MET A 35 7.84 23.02 -0.67
N GLU A 36 7.19 24.05 -1.22
CA GLU A 36 7.75 25.40 -1.36
C GLU A 36 7.93 26.09 0.00
N GLN A 37 7.00 25.89 0.94
CA GLN A 37 7.07 26.47 2.27
C GLN A 37 8.03 25.73 3.20
N CYS A 38 8.23 24.43 3.01
CA CYS A 38 9.13 23.59 3.79
C CYS A 38 10.22 22.99 2.90
N ARG A 39 11.31 23.73 2.71
CA ARG A 39 12.44 23.32 1.87
C ARG A 39 12.97 21.92 2.23
N ILE A 40 13.15 21.62 3.53
CA ILE A 40 13.67 20.34 4.00
C ILE A 40 12.75 19.18 3.56
N LEU A 41 11.43 19.37 3.64
CA LEU A 41 10.45 18.37 3.20
C LEU A 41 10.51 18.15 1.68
N GLY A 42 10.66 19.23 0.91
CA GLY A 42 10.84 19.16 -0.54
C GLY A 42 12.14 18.47 -0.95
N GLU A 43 13.23 18.70 -0.22
CA GLU A 43 14.52 18.01 -0.43
C GLU A 43 14.43 16.54 -0.05
N TYR A 44 13.71 16.20 1.03
CA TYR A 44 13.44 14.81 1.42
C TYR A 44 12.62 14.07 0.36
N ALA A 45 11.56 14.68 -0.17
CA ALA A 45 10.77 14.10 -1.25
C ALA A 45 11.63 13.79 -2.50
N GLN A 46 12.58 14.67 -2.83
CA GLN A 46 13.52 14.44 -3.92
C GLN A 46 14.49 13.29 -3.65
N TYR A 47 14.97 13.16 -2.41
CA TYR A 47 15.82 12.04 -2.00
C TYR A 47 15.07 10.70 -2.14
N VAL A 48 13.85 10.60 -1.60
CA VAL A 48 13.02 9.38 -1.69
C VAL A 48 12.74 9.02 -3.15
N GLU A 49 12.43 9.98 -4.00
CA GLU A 49 12.22 9.73 -5.43
C GLU A 49 13.47 9.15 -6.10
N LYS A 50 14.66 9.67 -5.76
CA LYS A 50 15.92 9.13 -6.29
C LYS A 50 16.18 7.70 -5.86
N VAL A 51 15.93 7.38 -4.59
CA VAL A 51 16.04 6.00 -4.11
C VAL A 51 15.13 5.07 -4.92
N ARG A 52 13.86 5.42 -5.07
CA ARG A 52 12.87 4.64 -5.84
C ARG A 52 13.29 4.44 -7.29
N LYS A 53 13.72 5.51 -7.95
CA LYS A 53 14.17 5.45 -9.35
C LYS A 53 15.42 4.58 -9.52
N ASN A 54 16.37 4.69 -8.63
CA ASN A 54 17.57 3.86 -8.67
C ASN A 54 17.25 2.39 -8.39
N ALA A 55 16.32 2.10 -7.49
CA ALA A 55 15.88 0.74 -7.16
C ALA A 55 15.20 0.00 -8.33
N GLU A 56 14.74 0.71 -9.36
CA GLU A 56 14.21 0.08 -10.57
C GLU A 56 15.30 -0.67 -11.38
N THR A 57 16.56 -0.27 -11.25
CA THR A 57 17.66 -0.75 -12.11
C THR A 57 18.82 -1.41 -11.35
N MET A 58 18.86 -1.30 -10.03
CA MET A 58 19.94 -1.83 -9.20
C MET A 58 19.41 -2.35 -7.86
N SER A 59 20.28 -3.04 -7.09
CA SER A 59 19.92 -3.51 -5.76
C SER A 59 19.60 -2.34 -4.83
N LEU A 60 18.72 -2.56 -3.86
CA LEU A 60 18.28 -1.53 -2.93
C LEU A 60 19.44 -0.86 -2.20
N ASP A 61 20.43 -1.64 -1.72
CA ASP A 61 21.63 -1.11 -1.06
C ASP A 61 22.42 -0.17 -1.99
N ALA A 62 22.61 -0.55 -3.25
CA ALA A 62 23.26 0.30 -4.24
C ALA A 62 22.42 1.54 -4.57
N ALA A 63 21.11 1.38 -4.68
CA ALA A 63 20.16 2.46 -4.99
C ALA A 63 20.18 3.56 -3.92
N VAL A 64 20.15 3.16 -2.65
CA VAL A 64 20.20 4.09 -1.51
C VAL A 64 21.56 4.81 -1.46
N LYS A 65 22.67 4.07 -1.57
CA LYS A 65 24.02 4.65 -1.58
C LYS A 65 24.18 5.68 -2.70
N ASN A 66 23.77 5.34 -3.91
CA ASN A 66 23.83 6.24 -5.06
C ASN A 66 22.95 7.47 -4.88
N ALA A 67 21.74 7.31 -4.35
CA ALA A 67 20.84 8.42 -4.09
C ALA A 67 21.42 9.41 -3.06
N VAL A 68 22.05 8.89 -1.99
CA VAL A 68 22.75 9.71 -0.99
C VAL A 68 23.88 10.50 -1.63
N ASP A 69 24.74 9.85 -2.44
CA ASP A 69 25.87 10.50 -3.10
C ASP A 69 25.40 11.58 -4.10
N GLU A 70 24.39 11.27 -4.92
CA GLU A 70 23.82 12.24 -5.84
C GLU A 70 23.18 13.45 -5.12
N CYS A 71 22.48 13.21 -4.01
CA CYS A 71 21.86 14.27 -3.23
C CYS A 71 22.92 15.18 -2.62
N ILE A 72 24.00 14.62 -2.06
CA ILE A 72 25.12 15.39 -1.53
C ILE A 72 25.76 16.27 -2.63
N GLN A 73 25.99 15.72 -3.82
CA GLN A 73 26.55 16.45 -4.95
C GLN A 73 25.67 17.60 -5.44
N LYS A 74 24.35 17.41 -5.39
CA LYS A 74 23.36 18.40 -5.83
C LYS A 74 22.94 19.39 -4.72
N GLY A 75 23.51 19.29 -3.53
CA GLY A 75 23.16 20.15 -2.40
C GLY A 75 21.79 19.86 -1.77
N ILE A 76 21.19 18.70 -2.06
CA ILE A 76 19.92 18.26 -1.52
C ILE A 76 20.19 17.56 -0.19
N LEU A 77 19.69 18.11 0.93
CA LEU A 77 19.97 17.64 2.30
C LEU A 77 21.47 17.42 2.56
N ALA A 78 22.38 18.11 1.84
CA ALA A 78 23.78 17.73 1.75
C ALA A 78 24.49 17.69 3.09
N ASP A 79 24.29 18.67 3.97
CA ASP A 79 24.95 18.73 5.27
C ASP A 79 24.43 17.63 6.21
N PHE A 80 23.13 17.36 6.19
CA PHE A 80 22.53 16.29 6.94
C PHE A 80 23.02 14.91 6.48
N LEU A 81 23.03 14.66 5.17
CA LEU A 81 23.45 13.40 4.58
C LEU A 81 24.95 13.13 4.75
N ARG A 82 25.79 14.16 4.79
CA ARG A 82 27.22 13.98 5.09
C ARG A 82 27.47 13.50 6.51
N VAL A 83 26.77 14.12 7.46
CA VAL A 83 26.95 13.81 8.89
C VAL A 83 26.31 12.45 9.25
N ASN A 84 25.13 12.14 8.73
CA ASN A 84 24.33 10.99 9.13
C ASN A 84 24.31 9.86 8.07
N ARG A 85 25.31 9.83 7.16
CA ARG A 85 25.32 8.95 5.99
C ARG A 85 25.01 7.48 6.29
N ALA A 86 25.69 6.91 7.27
CA ALA A 86 25.56 5.49 7.59
C ALA A 86 24.18 5.15 8.15
N GLU A 87 23.68 6.01 9.03
CA GLU A 87 22.36 5.85 9.64
C GLU A 87 21.23 6.00 8.61
N VAL A 88 21.31 7.01 7.75
CA VAL A 88 20.33 7.23 6.67
C VAL A 88 20.29 6.03 5.72
N ILE A 89 21.44 5.48 5.33
CA ILE A 89 21.50 4.29 4.46
C ILE A 89 20.79 3.12 5.14
N ALA A 90 21.15 2.82 6.39
CA ALA A 90 20.56 1.70 7.13
C ALA A 90 19.05 1.84 7.31
N MET A 91 18.56 3.03 7.71
CA MET A 91 17.13 3.29 7.91
C MET A 91 16.35 3.25 6.59
N SER A 92 16.89 3.83 5.52
CA SER A 92 16.20 3.85 4.22
C SER A 92 16.05 2.45 3.63
N ILE A 93 17.02 1.57 3.81
CA ILE A 93 16.93 0.16 3.39
C ILE A 93 15.82 -0.53 4.19
N PHE A 94 15.81 -0.36 5.51
CA PHE A 94 14.80 -0.96 6.38
C PHE A 94 13.37 -0.49 6.06
N GLU A 95 13.18 0.81 5.85
CA GLU A 95 11.87 1.38 5.51
C GLU A 95 11.36 0.88 4.16
N TYR A 96 12.24 0.78 3.17
CA TYR A 96 11.88 0.29 1.83
C TYR A 96 11.46 -1.19 1.85
N ASP A 97 12.21 -2.04 2.53
CA ASP A 97 11.88 -3.45 2.70
C ASP A 97 10.52 -3.63 3.38
N LYS A 98 10.24 -2.82 4.40
CA LYS A 98 8.95 -2.82 5.09
C LYS A 98 7.80 -2.41 4.18
N GLU A 99 7.96 -1.34 3.38
CA GLU A 99 6.94 -0.92 2.40
C GLU A 99 6.66 -2.01 1.35
N GLU A 100 7.67 -2.73 0.90
CA GLU A 100 7.51 -3.81 -0.07
C GLU A 100 6.79 -5.00 0.54
N GLU A 101 7.11 -5.37 1.77
CA GLU A 101 6.41 -6.43 2.50
C GLU A 101 4.95 -6.06 2.79
N GLU A 102 4.68 -4.83 3.21
CA GLU A 102 3.31 -4.34 3.43
C GLU A 102 2.47 -4.39 2.15
N LYS A 103 3.04 -4.01 0.99
CA LYS A 103 2.35 -4.10 -0.31
C LYS A 103 2.05 -5.54 -0.69
N LYS A 104 2.99 -6.47 -0.49
CA LYS A 104 2.78 -7.91 -0.73
C LYS A 104 1.70 -8.48 0.17
N LEU A 105 1.71 -8.07 1.42
CA LEU A 105 0.70 -8.48 2.41
C LEU A 105 -0.68 -7.95 2.04
N GLN A 106 -0.78 -6.66 1.69
CA GLN A 106 -2.03 -6.04 1.25
C GLN A 106 -2.60 -6.74 0.00
N ALA A 107 -1.78 -6.98 -1.03
CA ALA A 107 -2.21 -7.69 -2.22
C ALA A 107 -2.70 -9.12 -1.91
N THR A 108 -2.11 -9.76 -0.89
CA THR A 108 -2.54 -11.08 -0.43
C THR A 108 -3.91 -11.00 0.26
N TYR A 109 -4.12 -10.01 1.12
CA TYR A 109 -5.41 -9.80 1.79
C TYR A 109 -6.52 -9.42 0.82
N GLU A 110 -6.22 -8.59 -0.18
CA GLU A 110 -7.18 -8.25 -1.24
C GLU A 110 -7.63 -9.49 -2.01
N LYS A 111 -6.69 -10.34 -2.46
CA LYS A 111 -7.01 -11.62 -3.12
C LYS A 111 -7.82 -12.56 -2.24
N GLN A 112 -7.49 -12.66 -0.96
CA GLN A 112 -8.26 -13.47 -0.02
C GLN A 112 -9.67 -12.91 0.20
N GLY A 113 -9.80 -11.59 0.25
CA GLY A 113 -11.08 -10.90 0.34
C GLY A 113 -11.97 -11.15 -0.89
N GLU A 114 -11.41 -11.06 -2.09
CA GLU A 114 -12.11 -11.36 -3.34
C GLU A 114 -12.54 -12.82 -3.41
N LEU A 115 -11.66 -13.76 -3.03
CA LEU A 115 -11.97 -15.18 -2.99
C LEU A 115 -13.11 -15.49 -1.99
N ARG A 116 -13.04 -14.90 -0.80
CA ARG A 116 -14.09 -15.04 0.22
C ARG A 116 -15.42 -14.50 -0.25
N LYS A 117 -15.42 -13.34 -0.92
CA LYS A 117 -16.61 -12.76 -1.56
C LYS A 117 -17.19 -13.70 -2.61
N ALA A 118 -16.36 -14.22 -3.52
CA ALA A 118 -16.79 -15.14 -4.56
C ALA A 118 -17.39 -16.42 -3.98
N LYS A 119 -16.76 -17.01 -2.94
CA LYS A 119 -17.31 -18.16 -2.23
C LYS A 119 -18.67 -17.88 -1.61
N ASN A 120 -18.84 -16.76 -0.92
CA ASN A 120 -20.12 -16.38 -0.31
C ASN A 120 -21.22 -16.20 -1.37
N ILE A 121 -20.91 -15.58 -2.51
CA ILE A 121 -21.86 -15.44 -3.61
C ILE A 121 -22.21 -16.81 -4.19
N ALA A 122 -21.24 -17.70 -4.39
CA ALA A 122 -21.50 -19.05 -4.87
C ALA A 122 -22.45 -19.82 -3.96
N ILE A 123 -22.26 -19.72 -2.65
CA ILE A 123 -23.12 -20.36 -1.63
C ILE A 123 -24.55 -19.79 -1.71
N SER A 124 -24.68 -18.46 -1.75
CA SER A 124 -26.00 -17.81 -1.83
C SER A 124 -26.76 -18.23 -3.11
N LEU A 125 -26.10 -18.22 -4.26
CA LEU A 125 -26.71 -18.62 -5.52
C LEU A 125 -27.10 -20.11 -5.53
N ALA A 126 -26.31 -20.99 -4.93
CA ALA A 126 -26.64 -22.41 -4.78
C ALA A 126 -27.86 -22.61 -3.87
N GLN A 127 -28.00 -21.83 -2.79
CA GLN A 127 -29.17 -21.85 -1.90
C GLN A 127 -30.44 -21.36 -2.61
N GLU A 128 -30.31 -20.46 -3.57
CA GLU A 128 -31.40 -19.97 -4.43
C GLU A 128 -31.78 -20.99 -5.52
N GLY A 129 -31.04 -22.10 -5.64
CA GLY A 129 -31.33 -23.19 -6.59
C GLY A 129 -30.67 -23.01 -7.96
N GLU A 130 -29.71 -22.11 -8.09
CA GLU A 130 -28.97 -21.94 -9.35
C GLU A 130 -28.05 -23.15 -9.65
N SER A 131 -27.89 -23.47 -10.92
CA SER A 131 -27.02 -24.59 -11.33
C SER A 131 -25.55 -24.22 -11.21
N ILE A 132 -24.71 -25.24 -10.92
CA ILE A 132 -23.25 -25.08 -10.80
C ILE A 132 -22.65 -24.44 -12.07
N GLU A 133 -23.11 -24.83 -13.24
CA GLU A 133 -22.69 -24.24 -14.53
C GLU A 133 -22.97 -22.75 -14.61
N ARG A 134 -24.15 -22.33 -14.10
CA ARG A 134 -24.53 -20.91 -14.11
C ARG A 134 -23.73 -20.11 -13.09
N ILE A 135 -23.52 -20.64 -11.89
CA ILE A 135 -22.68 -20.02 -10.86
C ILE A 135 -21.24 -19.85 -11.37
N ALA A 136 -20.67 -20.89 -11.97
CA ALA A 136 -19.34 -20.85 -12.55
C ALA A 136 -19.20 -19.73 -13.61
N ARG A 137 -20.22 -19.60 -14.49
CA ARG A 137 -20.25 -18.55 -15.51
C ARG A 137 -20.36 -17.14 -14.92
N ILE A 138 -21.17 -16.96 -13.88
CA ILE A 138 -21.37 -15.66 -13.22
C ILE A 138 -20.07 -15.20 -12.53
N LEU A 139 -19.38 -16.13 -11.86
CA LEU A 139 -18.17 -15.83 -11.09
C LEU A 139 -16.88 -15.88 -11.93
N GLY A 140 -16.95 -16.36 -13.18
CA GLY A 140 -15.77 -16.52 -14.04
C GLY A 140 -14.86 -17.67 -13.58
N GLU A 141 -15.40 -18.64 -12.85
CA GLU A 141 -14.68 -19.76 -12.24
C GLU A 141 -15.01 -21.09 -12.96
N THR A 142 -14.25 -22.15 -12.63
CA THR A 142 -14.55 -23.47 -13.15
C THR A 142 -15.64 -24.17 -12.32
N GLU A 143 -16.43 -25.06 -12.95
CA GLU A 143 -17.41 -25.88 -12.21
C GLU A 143 -16.77 -26.71 -11.10
N LYS A 144 -15.53 -27.14 -11.32
CA LYS A 144 -14.77 -27.89 -10.31
C LYS A 144 -14.52 -27.03 -9.08
N THR A 145 -14.07 -25.80 -9.27
CA THR A 145 -13.85 -24.82 -8.20
C THR A 145 -15.15 -24.57 -7.40
N ILE A 146 -16.25 -24.38 -8.11
CA ILE A 146 -17.55 -24.16 -7.45
C ILE A 146 -17.98 -25.37 -6.61
N LYS A 147 -17.80 -26.59 -7.14
CA LYS A 147 -18.09 -27.82 -6.40
C LYS A 147 -17.25 -27.96 -5.12
N GLU A 148 -15.97 -27.63 -5.20
CA GLU A 148 -15.06 -27.63 -4.05
C GLU A 148 -15.51 -26.63 -2.99
N TRP A 149 -15.86 -25.40 -3.38
CA TRP A 149 -16.33 -24.37 -2.45
C TRP A 149 -17.64 -24.75 -1.75
N LEU A 150 -18.57 -25.35 -2.47
CA LEU A 150 -19.85 -25.78 -1.88
C LEU A 150 -19.67 -27.00 -0.96
N ALA A 151 -18.70 -27.88 -1.22
CA ALA A 151 -18.40 -29.03 -0.36
C ALA A 151 -17.73 -28.63 0.96
N GLU A 152 -16.96 -27.55 0.99
CA GLU A 152 -16.33 -27.01 2.22
C GLU A 152 -17.34 -26.42 3.22
N THR A 153 -18.59 -26.23 2.82
CA THR A 153 -19.63 -25.56 3.62
C THR A 153 -20.53 -26.55 4.36
N HIS A 154 -20.29 -27.84 4.20
CA HIS A 154 -20.94 -28.95 4.92
C HIS A 154 -19.96 -29.57 5.89
#